data_b696934b3688c3092dfc4e6cca2564f7
#
_entry.id   b696934b3688c3092dfc4e6cca2564f7
#
_cell.length_a   1.000
_cell.length_b   1.000
_cell.length_c   1.000
_cell.angle_alpha   90.00
_cell.angle_beta   90.00
_cell.angle_gamma   90.00
#
_symmetry.space_group_name_H-M   'P 1'
#
loop_
_entity.id
_entity.type
_entity.pdbx_description
1 polymer ?
#
loop_
_entity_poly.entity_id
_entity_poly.type
_entity_poly.pdbx_seq_one_letter_code
_entity_poly.pdbx_strand_id
1 'polypeptide(L)'
;MAARRGDTLLFPTPPVVAAHAAIGGKKEGEGPLAACFDALSADNFFGQSSWEAAEKELALQTARLCLKKAQTTPEKVSLVLAGDLQAQCTASSYAMRELGIPFAGLFGACSTMAEALGLGAALCSAGMADGLLAMTSSHFCAAERQFRTPLSYGAVRTPTAQWTATAAGACLLRPAGDGVQLCAVTFGRVQDYKIKDINNMGAAMAPAAAATLLHYLKDTGSAPEDFDRIYTGDLGHVGSQLLRDLLAAEGLLLKNHVDCGCILYDATEQTVKSGGSGPGCSASVLCGHILPRLERGTQKRALFIATGALMSQTTFFAEGEHPGHCPSCGAAQPAAEGGKRMNYFWAFVVGGGICVIGQLLIDLTGLTPARILTGYVVAGVILSAVGWYGPLAEFAGCGATVPLLGFGHLLAKGVRTAIEEEGAIGILTGGLTAAAAGITTSLICGVVCSWVGKSHDQN
;
A
#
# COMPACT_ATOMS: atom_id res chain seq x y z
N MET A 1 -22.66 2.58 24.82
CA MET A 1 -22.58 1.96 23.49
C MET A 1 -22.19 3.03 22.47
N ALA A 2 -21.41 2.70 21.48
CA ALA A 2 -21.09 3.61 20.40
C ALA A 2 -22.35 4.10 19.67
N ALA A 3 -22.42 5.38 19.35
CA ALA A 3 -23.51 5.95 18.56
C ALA A 3 -22.98 6.23 17.14
N ARG A 4 -23.74 5.86 16.11
CA ARG A 4 -23.39 6.15 14.72
C ARG A 4 -24.07 7.45 14.27
N ARG A 5 -23.28 8.34 13.66
CA ARG A 5 -23.77 9.53 12.98
C ARG A 5 -23.11 9.62 11.61
N GLY A 6 -23.86 9.42 10.54
CA GLY A 6 -23.30 9.30 9.20
C GLY A 6 -22.33 8.13 9.07
N ASP A 7 -21.09 8.44 8.66
CA ASP A 7 -20.00 7.47 8.54
C ASP A 7 -19.14 7.39 9.82
N THR A 8 -19.49 8.18 10.86
CA THR A 8 -18.73 8.33 12.09
C THR A 8 -19.34 7.55 13.25
N LEU A 9 -18.51 6.81 13.97
CA LEU A 9 -18.81 6.20 15.27
C LEU A 9 -18.36 7.14 16.38
N LEU A 10 -19.26 7.51 17.26
CA LEU A 10 -19.00 8.33 18.45
C LEU A 10 -18.99 7.44 19.68
N PHE A 11 -18.02 7.60 20.56
CA PHE A 11 -17.88 6.82 21.79
C PHE A 11 -18.26 7.69 23.01
N PRO A 12 -19.48 7.62 23.51
CA PRO A 12 -19.90 8.36 24.72
C PRO A 12 -19.07 8.01 25.97
N THR A 13 -18.58 6.76 26.02
CA THR A 13 -17.57 6.32 26.98
C THR A 13 -16.35 5.93 26.13
N PRO A 14 -15.41 6.88 25.92
CA PRO A 14 -14.29 6.65 25.03
C PRO A 14 -13.34 5.58 25.56
N PRO A 15 -12.94 4.58 24.76
CA PRO A 15 -11.80 3.74 25.10
C PRO A 15 -10.52 4.56 25.11
N VAL A 16 -9.51 4.08 25.81
CA VAL A 16 -8.26 4.79 26.03
C VAL A 16 -7.07 4.05 25.42
N VAL A 17 -6.10 4.80 24.93
CA VAL A 17 -4.75 4.30 24.66
C VAL A 17 -4.01 4.31 25.99
N ALA A 18 -3.92 3.15 26.64
CA ALA A 18 -3.34 2.99 27.96
C ALA A 18 -1.80 2.93 27.94
N ALA A 19 -1.21 2.55 26.82
CA ALA A 19 0.22 2.59 26.58
C ALA A 19 0.50 2.59 25.07
N HIS A 20 1.66 3.11 24.70
CA HIS A 20 2.12 3.13 23.33
C HIS A 20 3.65 2.96 23.26
N ALA A 21 4.17 2.48 22.13
CA ALA A 21 5.59 2.37 21.85
C ALA A 21 5.89 2.65 20.39
N ALA A 22 7.07 3.23 20.12
CA ALA A 22 7.58 3.50 18.79
C ALA A 22 9.04 3.06 18.70
N ILE A 23 9.36 2.24 17.69
CA ILE A 23 10.75 1.85 17.37
C ILE A 23 11.02 2.26 15.92
N GLY A 24 12.21 2.81 15.66
CA GLY A 24 12.68 3.23 14.35
C GLY A 24 14.01 2.62 13.95
N GLY A 25 14.29 2.65 12.67
CA GLY A 25 15.56 2.26 12.09
C GLY A 25 16.58 3.39 12.07
N LYS A 26 17.70 3.16 11.38
CA LYS A 26 18.82 4.09 11.29
C LYS A 26 18.42 5.45 10.72
N LYS A 27 17.69 5.45 9.61
CA LYS A 27 17.31 6.69 8.89
C LYS A 27 16.32 7.53 9.69
N GLU A 28 15.43 6.90 10.42
CA GLU A 28 14.49 7.53 11.34
C GLU A 28 15.22 8.17 12.53
N GLY A 29 16.31 7.52 12.97
CA GLY A 29 17.20 8.04 14.00
C GLY A 29 18.06 9.23 13.58
N GLU A 30 18.17 9.51 12.30
CA GLU A 30 18.83 10.68 11.73
C GLU A 30 17.85 11.85 11.46
N GLY A 31 16.55 11.62 11.67
CA GLY A 31 15.49 12.59 11.39
C GLY A 31 15.14 13.49 12.57
N PRO A 32 14.30 14.52 12.33
CA PRO A 32 13.92 15.51 13.35
C PRO A 32 13.21 14.91 14.58
N LEU A 33 12.58 13.75 14.43
CA LEU A 33 11.85 13.07 15.48
C LEU A 33 12.64 11.95 16.17
N ALA A 34 13.97 11.87 15.97
CA ALA A 34 14.81 10.82 16.57
C ALA A 34 14.61 10.67 18.08
N ALA A 35 14.54 11.79 18.81
CA ALA A 35 14.32 11.81 20.26
C ALA A 35 12.89 11.38 20.68
N CYS A 36 11.98 11.20 19.74
CA CYS A 36 10.60 10.78 20.02
C CYS A 36 10.44 9.25 20.02
N PHE A 37 11.41 8.51 19.50
CA PHE A 37 11.37 7.05 19.51
C PHE A 37 11.76 6.49 20.89
N ASP A 38 11.10 5.44 21.31
CA ASP A 38 11.46 4.69 22.52
C ASP A 38 12.77 3.89 22.33
N ALA A 39 13.03 3.44 21.09
CA ALA A 39 14.27 2.79 20.70
C ALA A 39 14.57 3.02 19.22
N LEU A 40 15.85 3.03 18.87
CA LEU A 40 16.36 3.17 17.52
C LEU A 40 17.39 2.07 17.25
N SER A 41 17.30 1.44 16.07
CA SER A 41 18.29 0.47 15.61
C SER A 41 19.23 1.11 14.60
N ALA A 42 20.54 1.03 14.85
CA ALA A 42 21.55 1.40 13.87
C ALA A 42 21.74 0.32 12.77
N ASP A 43 21.29 -0.91 13.06
CA ASP A 43 21.30 -2.03 12.13
C ASP A 43 19.95 -2.16 11.42
N ASN A 44 19.95 -1.99 10.10
CA ASN A 44 18.74 -2.12 9.29
C ASN A 44 18.20 -3.57 9.23
N PHE A 45 19.00 -4.54 9.61
CA PHE A 45 18.57 -5.95 9.71
C PHE A 45 17.98 -6.31 11.08
N PHE A 46 18.07 -5.44 12.08
CA PHE A 46 17.61 -5.77 13.44
C PHE A 46 18.18 -7.10 13.96
N GLY A 47 19.45 -7.40 13.61
CA GLY A 47 20.11 -8.66 13.96
C GLY A 47 19.62 -9.89 13.20
N GLN A 48 18.83 -9.73 12.14
CA GLN A 48 18.27 -10.82 11.33
C GLN A 48 19.04 -11.01 10.01
N SER A 49 18.76 -12.10 9.30
CA SER A 49 19.45 -12.46 8.05
C SER A 49 18.70 -12.02 6.78
N SER A 50 17.45 -11.56 6.89
CA SER A 50 16.66 -11.07 5.76
C SER A 50 15.82 -9.86 6.15
N TRP A 51 15.39 -9.10 5.14
CA TRP A 51 14.60 -7.88 5.35
C TRP A 51 13.21 -8.16 5.94
N GLU A 52 12.59 -9.28 5.56
CA GLU A 52 11.30 -9.72 6.10
C GLU A 52 11.41 -10.13 7.56
N ALA A 53 12.50 -10.84 7.90
CA ALA A 53 12.79 -11.20 9.27
C ALA A 53 13.12 -9.96 10.11
N ALA A 54 13.78 -8.97 9.53
CA ALA A 54 14.04 -7.68 10.16
C ALA A 54 12.76 -6.93 10.53
N GLU A 55 11.80 -6.85 9.60
CA GLU A 55 10.51 -6.22 9.88
C GLU A 55 9.70 -7.01 10.92
N LYS A 56 9.70 -8.35 10.84
CA LYS A 56 9.10 -9.21 11.87
C LYS A 56 9.69 -8.90 13.25
N GLU A 57 11.00 -8.78 13.34
CA GLU A 57 11.69 -8.50 14.62
C GLU A 57 11.37 -7.09 15.13
N LEU A 58 11.37 -6.08 14.26
CA LEU A 58 10.96 -4.72 14.57
C LEU A 58 9.52 -4.68 15.15
N ALA A 59 8.58 -5.36 14.50
CA ALA A 59 7.19 -5.47 14.96
C ALA A 59 7.11 -6.16 16.33
N LEU A 60 7.82 -7.28 16.51
CA LEU A 60 7.87 -8.03 17.77
C LEU A 60 8.43 -7.22 18.92
N GLN A 61 9.55 -6.54 18.71
CA GLN A 61 10.18 -5.68 19.73
C GLN A 61 9.26 -4.54 20.13
N THR A 62 8.57 -3.92 19.15
CA THR A 62 7.64 -2.82 19.41
C THR A 62 6.43 -3.27 20.22
N ALA A 63 5.85 -4.43 19.89
CA ALA A 63 4.76 -5.02 20.67
C ALA A 63 5.20 -5.32 22.11
N ARG A 64 6.34 -5.99 22.30
CA ARG A 64 6.90 -6.30 23.62
C ARG A 64 7.17 -5.04 24.44
N LEU A 65 7.69 -4.00 23.80
CA LEU A 65 7.96 -2.72 24.48
C LEU A 65 6.65 -2.03 24.92
N CYS A 66 5.61 -2.03 24.07
CA CYS A 66 4.31 -1.50 24.42
C CYS A 66 3.70 -2.25 25.61
N LEU A 67 3.71 -3.58 25.59
CA LEU A 67 3.22 -4.41 26.72
C LEU A 67 4.02 -4.18 28.00
N LYS A 68 5.33 -4.03 27.89
CA LYS A 68 6.19 -3.69 29.05
C LYS A 68 5.83 -2.33 29.64
N LYS A 69 5.62 -1.29 28.82
CA LYS A 69 5.19 0.04 29.27
C LYS A 69 3.80 -0.01 29.94
N ALA A 70 2.91 -0.84 29.42
CA ALA A 70 1.60 -1.10 29.99
C ALA A 70 1.61 -1.95 31.26
N GLN A 71 2.77 -2.45 31.69
CA GLN A 71 2.93 -3.40 32.79
C GLN A 71 1.96 -4.60 32.68
N THR A 72 1.83 -5.11 31.45
CA THR A 72 0.93 -6.23 31.13
C THR A 72 1.65 -7.35 30.40
N THR A 73 1.03 -8.51 30.33
CA THR A 73 1.59 -9.69 29.67
C THR A 73 0.75 -10.08 28.47
N PRO A 74 1.30 -10.84 27.51
CA PRO A 74 0.57 -11.28 26.32
C PRO A 74 -0.77 -11.96 26.63
N GLU A 75 -0.85 -12.74 27.68
CA GLU A 75 -2.04 -13.51 28.08
C GLU A 75 -3.22 -12.62 28.50
N LYS A 76 -2.94 -11.36 28.85
CA LYS A 76 -3.96 -10.36 29.20
C LYS A 76 -4.44 -9.51 28.03
N VAL A 77 -3.93 -9.78 26.83
CA VAL A 77 -4.37 -9.13 25.59
C VAL A 77 -5.36 -10.03 24.87
N SER A 78 -6.57 -9.56 24.72
CA SER A 78 -7.66 -10.32 24.10
C SER A 78 -7.47 -10.54 22.62
N LEU A 79 -6.91 -9.55 21.92
CA LEU A 79 -6.74 -9.56 20.47
C LEU A 79 -5.62 -8.58 20.05
N VAL A 80 -4.91 -8.94 18.99
CA VAL A 80 -4.04 -8.03 18.26
C VAL A 80 -4.67 -7.70 16.91
N LEU A 81 -4.76 -6.43 16.58
CA LEU A 81 -5.05 -5.92 15.24
C LEU A 81 -3.74 -5.34 14.69
N ALA A 82 -3.17 -5.99 13.70
CA ALA A 82 -1.89 -5.55 13.16
C ALA A 82 -1.79 -5.79 11.66
N GLY A 83 -0.91 -5.05 11.01
CA GLY A 83 -0.61 -5.22 9.61
C GLY A 83 0.69 -4.54 9.20
N ASP A 84 1.12 -4.86 7.99
CA ASP A 84 2.33 -4.38 7.34
C ASP A 84 2.10 -4.28 5.83
N LEU A 85 3.13 -3.92 5.06
CA LEU A 85 3.03 -3.78 3.60
C LEU A 85 3.34 -5.07 2.84
N GLN A 86 3.79 -6.11 3.52
CA GLN A 86 4.10 -7.39 2.87
C GLN A 86 2.81 -8.16 2.58
N ALA A 87 2.80 -8.90 1.48
CA ALA A 87 1.64 -9.69 1.08
C ALA A 87 1.17 -10.59 2.24
N GLN A 88 -0.14 -10.58 2.50
CA GLN A 88 -0.80 -11.35 3.56
C GLN A 88 -0.34 -10.99 5.00
N CYS A 89 0.14 -9.76 5.23
CA CYS A 89 0.64 -9.32 6.55
C CYS A 89 1.71 -10.27 7.11
N THR A 90 2.72 -10.59 6.30
CA THR A 90 3.71 -11.63 6.61
C THR A 90 4.50 -11.27 7.87
N ALA A 91 5.03 -10.06 7.97
CA ALA A 91 5.82 -9.66 9.14
C ALA A 91 4.99 -9.69 10.42
N SER A 92 3.77 -9.14 10.38
CA SER A 92 2.82 -9.14 11.50
C SER A 92 2.45 -10.56 11.92
N SER A 93 2.13 -11.45 10.96
CA SER A 93 1.75 -12.83 11.24
C SER A 93 2.86 -13.59 11.96
N TYR A 94 4.10 -13.48 11.50
CA TYR A 94 5.24 -14.13 12.15
C TYR A 94 5.58 -13.51 13.51
N ALA A 95 5.42 -12.21 13.69
CA ALA A 95 5.63 -11.56 14.98
C ALA A 95 4.57 -12.01 15.99
N MET A 96 3.30 -12.05 15.60
CA MET A 96 2.21 -12.45 16.48
C MET A 96 2.25 -13.94 16.84
N ARG A 97 2.73 -14.80 15.95
CA ARG A 97 3.00 -16.21 16.27
C ARG A 97 3.93 -16.35 17.50
N GLU A 98 4.95 -15.49 17.61
CA GLU A 98 5.88 -15.53 18.73
C GLU A 98 5.30 -14.97 20.05
N LEU A 99 4.29 -14.09 19.96
CA LEU A 99 3.60 -13.57 21.13
C LEU A 99 2.49 -14.51 21.63
N GLY A 100 1.97 -15.39 20.76
CA GLY A 100 0.91 -16.33 21.13
C GLY A 100 -0.43 -15.68 21.44
N ILE A 101 -0.70 -14.46 20.96
CA ILE A 101 -1.94 -13.71 21.17
C ILE A 101 -2.88 -13.94 19.98
N PRO A 102 -4.20 -14.04 20.18
CA PRO A 102 -5.16 -14.02 19.08
C PRO A 102 -4.93 -12.83 18.16
N PHE A 103 -4.94 -13.05 16.84
CA PHE A 103 -4.48 -12.08 15.85
C PHE A 103 -5.47 -11.95 14.69
N ALA A 104 -5.77 -10.73 14.30
CA ALA A 104 -6.45 -10.41 13.06
C ALA A 104 -5.55 -9.47 12.22
N GLY A 105 -5.15 -9.96 11.05
CA GLY A 105 -4.33 -9.21 10.09
C GLY A 105 -5.16 -8.17 9.36
N LEU A 106 -4.68 -6.94 9.29
CA LEU A 106 -5.27 -5.83 8.57
C LEU A 106 -4.36 -5.45 7.41
N PHE A 107 -4.94 -5.25 6.22
CA PHE A 107 -4.16 -4.96 5.02
C PHE A 107 -4.66 -3.70 4.31
N GLY A 108 -4.69 -2.59 5.06
CA GLY A 108 -5.08 -1.26 4.58
C GLY A 108 -3.93 -0.41 4.07
N ALA A 109 -2.79 -0.99 3.71
CA ALA A 109 -1.56 -0.28 3.34
C ALA A 109 -1.17 0.76 4.42
N CYS A 110 -0.87 2.00 4.06
CA CYS A 110 -0.45 3.05 4.99
C CYS A 110 -1.55 3.47 6.00
N SER A 111 -2.82 3.12 5.75
CA SER A 111 -3.94 3.44 6.66
C SER A 111 -4.11 2.45 7.81
N THR A 112 -3.40 1.35 7.80
CA THR A 112 -3.60 0.20 8.72
C THR A 112 -3.56 0.60 10.20
N MET A 113 -2.73 1.58 10.60
CA MET A 113 -2.70 2.01 12.01
C MET A 113 -4.01 2.66 12.45
N ALA A 114 -4.59 3.54 11.64
CA ALA A 114 -5.88 4.15 11.95
C ALA A 114 -7.01 3.12 11.91
N GLU A 115 -6.93 2.16 10.99
CA GLU A 115 -7.84 1.03 10.89
C GLU A 115 -7.81 0.19 12.17
N ALA A 116 -6.62 -0.20 12.63
CA ALA A 116 -6.44 -0.98 13.85
C ALA A 116 -6.95 -0.24 15.09
N LEU A 117 -6.68 1.07 15.22
CA LEU A 117 -7.20 1.89 16.31
C LEU A 117 -8.71 2.02 16.25
N GLY A 118 -9.30 2.25 15.08
CA GLY A 118 -10.72 2.43 14.89
C GLY A 118 -11.52 1.16 15.21
N LEU A 119 -11.12 0.02 14.68
CA LEU A 119 -11.72 -1.28 14.98
C LEU A 119 -11.50 -1.65 16.46
N GLY A 120 -10.30 -1.43 16.97
CA GLY A 120 -9.97 -1.69 18.36
C GLY A 120 -10.81 -0.85 19.33
N ALA A 121 -10.98 0.44 19.03
CA ALA A 121 -11.85 1.32 19.84
C ALA A 121 -13.31 0.85 19.81
N ALA A 122 -13.81 0.43 18.65
CA ALA A 122 -15.17 -0.10 18.53
C ALA A 122 -15.37 -1.39 19.35
N LEU A 123 -14.42 -2.33 19.29
CA LEU A 123 -14.44 -3.59 20.04
C LEU A 123 -14.35 -3.34 21.56
N CYS A 124 -13.45 -2.46 22.00
CA CYS A 124 -13.35 -2.07 23.42
C CYS A 124 -14.64 -1.38 23.91
N SER A 125 -15.19 -0.44 23.14
CA SER A 125 -16.45 0.26 23.47
C SER A 125 -17.67 -0.67 23.52
N ALA A 126 -17.63 -1.76 22.73
CA ALA A 126 -18.67 -2.79 22.73
C ALA A 126 -18.52 -3.81 23.87
N GLY A 127 -17.45 -3.73 24.67
CA GLY A 127 -17.13 -4.70 25.72
C GLY A 127 -16.69 -6.07 25.20
N MET A 128 -16.19 -6.13 23.96
CA MET A 128 -15.73 -7.37 23.34
C MET A 128 -14.23 -7.62 23.58
N ALA A 129 -13.49 -6.62 24.05
CA ALA A 129 -12.07 -6.74 24.39
C ALA A 129 -11.73 -5.87 25.61
N ASP A 130 -11.08 -6.46 26.62
CA ASP A 130 -10.61 -5.76 27.82
C ASP A 130 -9.21 -5.15 27.61
N GLY A 131 -8.45 -5.70 26.69
CA GLY A 131 -7.14 -5.22 26.26
C GLY A 131 -6.91 -5.61 24.81
N LEU A 132 -6.64 -4.64 23.93
CA LEU A 132 -6.42 -4.86 22.52
C LEU A 132 -5.15 -4.13 22.08
N LEU A 133 -4.28 -4.85 21.39
CA LEU A 133 -3.06 -4.26 20.82
C LEU A 133 -3.32 -3.87 19.37
N ALA A 134 -3.26 -2.58 19.07
CA ALA A 134 -3.29 -2.03 17.70
C ALA A 134 -1.86 -1.65 17.30
N MET A 135 -1.34 -2.22 16.20
CA MET A 135 0.02 -1.94 15.78
C MET A 135 0.25 -2.10 14.29
N THR A 136 1.24 -1.40 13.78
CA THR A 136 1.71 -1.58 12.41
C THR A 136 3.21 -1.36 12.30
N SER A 137 3.80 -1.99 11.30
CA SER A 137 5.20 -1.82 10.91
C SER A 137 5.35 -1.59 9.42
N SER A 138 6.48 -1.07 9.04
CA SER A 138 7.01 -1.13 7.68
C SER A 138 8.52 -1.17 7.73
N HIS A 139 9.13 -1.81 6.73
CA HIS A 139 10.56 -1.85 6.54
C HIS A 139 10.87 -1.51 5.09
N PHE A 140 11.72 -0.49 4.86
CA PHE A 140 12.04 0.02 3.53
C PHE A 140 12.32 -1.09 2.51
N CYS A 141 13.31 -1.92 2.77
CA CYS A 141 13.73 -2.94 1.79
C CYS A 141 12.71 -4.07 1.63
N ALA A 142 12.06 -4.51 2.70
CA ALA A 142 11.05 -5.57 2.64
C ALA A 142 9.82 -5.14 1.86
N ALA A 143 9.34 -3.92 2.11
CA ALA A 143 8.15 -3.39 1.46
C ALA A 143 8.43 -2.97 0.01
N GLU A 144 9.45 -2.16 -0.23
CA GLU A 144 9.66 -1.56 -1.54
C GLU A 144 9.96 -2.59 -2.63
N ARG A 145 10.59 -3.69 -2.31
CA ARG A 145 10.83 -4.76 -3.30
C ARG A 145 9.56 -5.48 -3.75
N GLN A 146 8.43 -5.31 -3.05
CA GLN A 146 7.15 -5.90 -3.45
C GLN A 146 6.37 -5.00 -4.41
N PHE A 147 6.55 -3.69 -4.36
CA PHE A 147 5.81 -2.77 -5.21
C PHE A 147 6.67 -1.82 -6.04
N ARG A 148 7.98 -1.73 -5.80
CA ARG A 148 8.92 -1.02 -6.67
C ARG A 148 9.82 -2.00 -7.39
N THR A 149 9.60 -2.17 -8.67
CA THR A 149 10.42 -3.03 -9.53
C THR A 149 10.86 -2.25 -10.76
N PRO A 150 12.08 -2.48 -11.21
CA PRO A 150 13.14 -3.26 -10.54
C PRO A 150 13.91 -2.42 -9.52
N LEU A 151 14.03 -2.91 -8.28
CA LEU A 151 14.83 -2.27 -7.22
C LEU A 151 16.32 -2.14 -7.58
N SER A 152 16.83 -3.08 -8.38
CA SER A 152 18.24 -3.19 -8.74
C SER A 152 18.74 -2.07 -9.66
N TYR A 153 17.88 -1.30 -10.29
CA TYR A 153 18.29 -0.23 -11.20
C TYR A 153 18.87 1.01 -10.51
N GLY A 154 18.72 1.16 -9.20
CA GLY A 154 19.26 2.30 -8.47
C GLY A 154 18.79 3.65 -9.02
N ALA A 155 17.64 3.67 -9.70
CA ALA A 155 17.12 4.87 -10.36
C ALA A 155 16.93 6.01 -9.36
N VAL A 156 17.20 7.22 -9.80
CA VAL A 156 16.92 8.42 -9.01
C VAL A 156 15.41 8.50 -8.77
N ARG A 157 15.01 8.61 -7.51
CA ARG A 157 13.59 8.76 -7.15
C ARG A 157 13.04 10.06 -7.72
N THR A 158 11.82 10.00 -8.24
CA THR A 158 11.11 11.20 -8.70
C THR A 158 10.88 12.17 -7.54
N PRO A 159 10.71 13.48 -7.79
CA PRO A 159 10.41 14.46 -6.74
C PRO A 159 9.14 14.14 -5.95
N THR A 160 8.17 13.46 -6.57
CA THR A 160 6.89 13.06 -5.97
C THR A 160 6.99 11.79 -5.12
N ALA A 161 8.06 10.99 -5.29
CA ALA A 161 8.24 9.74 -4.57
C ALA A 161 8.47 9.96 -3.07
N GLN A 162 7.95 9.05 -2.26
CA GLN A 162 8.10 9.04 -0.82
C GLN A 162 9.06 7.92 -0.38
N TRP A 163 9.58 8.02 0.83
CA TRP A 163 10.47 7.03 1.44
C TRP A 163 9.70 6.16 2.42
N THR A 164 9.62 4.86 2.17
CA THR A 164 9.00 3.93 3.12
C THR A 164 9.80 3.89 4.42
N ALA A 165 9.17 4.23 5.53
CA ALA A 165 9.83 4.24 6.83
C ALA A 165 10.17 2.82 7.30
N THR A 166 11.33 2.68 7.94
CA THR A 166 11.70 1.47 8.70
C THR A 166 11.36 1.73 10.16
N ALA A 167 10.08 1.59 10.47
CA ALA A 167 9.55 1.92 11.80
C ALA A 167 8.33 1.08 12.15
N ALA A 168 7.99 1.04 13.42
CA ALA A 168 6.78 0.44 13.94
C ALA A 168 6.21 1.28 15.08
N GLY A 169 4.89 1.21 15.23
CA GLY A 169 4.17 1.78 16.36
C GLY A 169 3.13 0.81 16.89
N ALA A 170 2.95 0.78 18.21
CA ALA A 170 1.98 -0.06 18.89
C ALA A 170 1.24 0.72 19.99
N CYS A 171 -0.05 0.50 20.11
CA CYS A 171 -0.94 1.07 21.13
C CYS A 171 -1.73 -0.03 21.83
N LEU A 172 -1.68 -0.05 23.14
CA LEU A 172 -2.59 -0.90 23.94
C LEU A 172 -3.87 -0.13 24.26
N LEU A 173 -5.00 -0.61 23.76
CA LEU A 173 -6.32 -0.04 23.99
C LEU A 173 -6.99 -0.76 25.17
N ARG A 174 -7.73 0.02 25.97
CA ARG A 174 -8.61 -0.48 27.05
C ARG A 174 -9.97 0.21 27.00
N PRO A 175 -11.04 -0.45 27.46
CA PRO A 175 -12.38 0.15 27.50
C PRO A 175 -12.46 1.41 28.36
N ALA A 176 -11.62 1.50 29.41
CA ALA A 176 -11.52 2.64 30.32
C ALA A 176 -10.19 2.63 31.06
N GLY A 177 -9.84 3.72 31.70
CA GLY A 177 -8.61 3.89 32.48
C GLY A 177 -7.95 5.21 32.18
N ASP A 178 -6.69 5.34 32.66
CA ASP A 178 -5.83 6.47 32.35
C ASP A 178 -5.25 6.31 30.94
N GLY A 179 -5.12 7.41 30.21
CA GLY A 179 -4.56 7.44 28.86
C GLY A 179 -5.26 8.40 27.90
N VAL A 180 -4.87 8.39 26.66
CA VAL A 180 -5.46 9.24 25.62
C VAL A 180 -6.77 8.64 25.14
N GLN A 181 -7.84 9.42 25.24
CA GLN A 181 -9.20 8.98 24.86
C GLN A 181 -9.40 8.99 23.34
N LEU A 182 -9.97 7.91 22.81
CA LEU A 182 -10.44 7.80 21.43
C LEU A 182 -11.94 8.12 21.39
N CYS A 183 -12.28 9.37 21.04
CA CYS A 183 -13.65 9.87 21.17
C CYS A 183 -14.54 9.53 19.98
N ALA A 184 -13.95 9.41 18.79
CA ALA A 184 -14.68 9.15 17.55
C ALA A 184 -13.79 8.47 16.50
N VAL A 185 -14.45 7.77 15.59
CA VAL A 185 -13.81 7.09 14.46
C VAL A 185 -14.68 7.22 13.22
N THR A 186 -14.10 7.62 12.09
CA THR A 186 -14.78 7.64 10.80
C THR A 186 -14.12 6.65 9.85
N PHE A 187 -14.93 5.78 9.25
CA PHE A 187 -14.49 4.91 8.18
C PHE A 187 -14.66 5.63 6.84
N GLY A 188 -13.54 5.99 6.20
CA GLY A 188 -13.54 6.69 4.92
C GLY A 188 -13.99 5.80 3.77
N ARG A 189 -14.26 6.43 2.64
CA ARG A 189 -14.68 5.76 1.40
C ARG A 189 -13.53 5.74 0.42
N VAL A 190 -13.45 4.69 -0.39
CA VAL A 190 -12.51 4.63 -1.51
C VAL A 190 -12.82 5.79 -2.48
N GLN A 191 -11.77 6.54 -2.81
CA GLN A 191 -11.82 7.63 -3.78
C GLN A 191 -10.94 7.26 -4.98
N ASP A 192 -11.45 7.49 -6.18
CA ASP A 192 -10.73 7.22 -7.42
C ASP A 192 -10.68 8.48 -8.29
N TYR A 193 -9.52 9.12 -8.29
CA TYR A 193 -9.21 10.31 -9.09
C TYR A 193 -8.39 9.98 -10.33
N LYS A 194 -8.39 8.70 -10.74
CA LYS A 194 -7.76 8.22 -11.97
C LYS A 194 -6.23 8.44 -12.00
N ILE A 195 -5.60 8.41 -10.84
CA ILE A 195 -4.15 8.57 -10.72
C ILE A 195 -3.45 7.32 -11.25
N LYS A 196 -2.56 7.51 -12.23
CA LYS A 196 -1.80 6.42 -12.87
C LYS A 196 -0.31 6.45 -12.53
N ASP A 197 0.19 7.54 -11.95
CA ASP A 197 1.59 7.66 -11.56
C ASP A 197 1.84 6.92 -10.24
N ILE A 198 2.45 5.74 -10.33
CA ILE A 198 2.83 4.90 -9.20
C ILE A 198 3.82 5.59 -8.23
N ASN A 199 4.55 6.59 -8.71
CA ASN A 199 5.51 7.34 -7.89
C ASN A 199 4.87 8.50 -7.12
N ASN A 200 3.58 8.79 -7.36
CA ASN A 200 2.86 9.89 -6.74
C ASN A 200 1.71 9.39 -5.85
N MET A 201 2.05 8.64 -4.82
CA MET A 201 1.06 8.12 -3.86
C MET A 201 0.30 9.23 -3.15
N GLY A 202 0.95 10.38 -2.88
CA GLY A 202 0.30 11.54 -2.28
C GLY A 202 -0.90 12.06 -3.09
N ALA A 203 -0.80 12.06 -4.43
CA ALA A 203 -1.91 12.46 -5.29
C ALA A 203 -3.08 11.45 -5.25
N ALA A 204 -2.79 10.15 -5.13
CA ALA A 204 -3.81 9.13 -4.98
C ALA A 204 -4.53 9.19 -3.62
N MET A 205 -3.80 9.53 -2.55
CA MET A 205 -4.29 9.51 -1.17
C MET A 205 -5.00 10.81 -0.74
N ALA A 206 -4.57 11.98 -1.24
CA ALA A 206 -5.11 13.27 -0.83
C ALA A 206 -6.63 13.42 -0.99
N PRO A 207 -7.27 12.97 -2.10
CA PRO A 207 -8.72 13.03 -2.24
C PRO A 207 -9.48 12.24 -1.18
N ALA A 208 -8.96 11.05 -0.82
CA ALA A 208 -9.57 10.22 0.21
C ALA A 208 -9.46 10.87 1.60
N ALA A 209 -8.32 11.51 1.92
CA ALA A 209 -8.15 12.30 3.13
C ALA A 209 -9.13 13.47 3.19
N ALA A 210 -9.25 14.25 2.10
CA ALA A 210 -10.16 15.39 2.00
C ALA A 210 -11.62 14.97 2.23
N ALA A 211 -12.10 13.97 1.48
CA ALA A 211 -13.47 13.49 1.60
C ALA A 211 -13.79 12.99 3.01
N THR A 212 -12.86 12.25 3.63
CA THR A 212 -13.07 11.71 4.96
C THR A 212 -13.07 12.79 6.05
N LEU A 213 -12.18 13.78 5.93
CA LEU A 213 -12.18 14.93 6.84
C LEU A 213 -13.50 15.71 6.76
N LEU A 214 -14.00 15.99 5.55
CA LEU A 214 -15.27 16.67 5.34
C LEU A 214 -16.44 15.88 5.95
N HIS A 215 -16.49 14.56 5.77
CA HIS A 215 -17.50 13.71 6.37
C HIS A 215 -17.41 13.73 7.90
N TYR A 216 -16.20 13.59 8.46
CA TYR A 216 -15.98 13.67 9.89
C TYR A 216 -16.48 14.99 10.49
N LEU A 217 -16.07 16.12 9.91
CA LEU A 217 -16.47 17.45 10.40
C LEU A 217 -18.00 17.64 10.33
N LYS A 218 -18.61 17.22 9.22
CA LYS A 218 -20.07 17.24 9.05
C LYS A 218 -20.79 16.35 10.07
N ASP A 219 -20.34 15.13 10.25
CA ASP A 219 -20.98 14.15 11.12
C ASP A 219 -20.88 14.54 12.61
N THR A 220 -19.74 15.13 12.99
CA THR A 220 -19.50 15.56 14.38
C THR A 220 -20.00 16.98 14.67
N GLY A 221 -20.23 17.79 13.63
CA GLY A 221 -20.53 19.22 13.77
C GLY A 221 -19.30 20.00 14.24
N SER A 222 -18.10 19.48 14.05
CA SER A 222 -16.84 20.11 14.45
C SER A 222 -16.29 20.98 13.31
N ALA A 223 -15.46 21.97 13.68
CA ALA A 223 -14.66 22.78 12.76
C ALA A 223 -13.17 22.40 12.90
N PRO A 224 -12.33 22.67 11.89
CA PRO A 224 -10.89 22.41 12.00
C PRO A 224 -10.23 23.08 13.20
N GLU A 225 -10.71 24.25 13.59
CA GLU A 225 -10.23 25.06 14.71
C GLU A 225 -10.49 24.42 16.09
N ASP A 226 -11.39 23.42 16.16
CA ASP A 226 -11.66 22.66 17.38
C ASP A 226 -10.50 21.72 17.74
N PHE A 227 -9.53 21.54 16.84
CA PHE A 227 -8.38 20.68 17.02
C PHE A 227 -7.10 21.52 17.09
N ASP A 228 -6.23 21.19 18.05
CA ASP A 228 -4.88 21.82 18.11
C ASP A 228 -4.09 21.45 16.87
N ARG A 229 -4.23 20.22 16.38
CA ARG A 229 -3.62 19.74 15.14
C ARG A 229 -4.51 18.70 14.47
N ILE A 230 -4.48 18.72 13.13
CA ILE A 230 -5.01 17.66 12.25
C ILE A 230 -3.82 17.00 11.58
N TYR A 231 -3.55 15.77 11.95
CA TYR A 231 -2.44 14.97 11.43
C TYR A 231 -2.91 14.08 10.30
N THR A 232 -2.16 14.08 9.17
CA THR A 232 -2.27 13.05 8.16
C THR A 232 -1.11 12.06 8.28
N GLY A 233 -1.32 10.82 7.85
CA GLY A 233 -0.37 9.71 8.07
C GLY A 233 0.91 9.85 7.27
N ASP A 234 0.79 9.96 5.96
CA ASP A 234 1.92 9.94 5.05
C ASP A 234 1.58 10.44 3.64
N LEU A 235 0.86 11.54 3.56
CA LEU A 235 0.59 12.22 2.29
C LEU A 235 1.86 12.79 1.65
N GLY A 236 2.86 13.08 2.49
CA GLY A 236 4.08 13.76 2.09
C GLY A 236 3.84 15.21 1.63
N HIS A 237 4.86 15.89 1.17
CA HIS A 237 4.77 17.30 0.78
C HIS A 237 3.78 17.53 -0.36
N VAL A 238 3.82 16.68 -1.40
CA VAL A 238 2.92 16.80 -2.56
C VAL A 238 1.47 16.53 -2.17
N GLY A 239 1.19 15.42 -1.50
CA GLY A 239 -0.17 15.08 -1.08
C GLY A 239 -0.74 16.05 -0.05
N SER A 240 0.08 16.58 0.85
CA SER A 240 -0.32 17.61 1.81
C SER A 240 -0.71 18.93 1.14
N GLN A 241 -0.03 19.30 0.05
CA GLN A 241 -0.43 20.48 -0.71
C GLN A 241 -1.75 20.24 -1.43
N LEU A 242 -1.88 19.08 -2.10
CA LEU A 242 -3.12 18.70 -2.79
C LEU A 242 -4.31 18.62 -1.82
N LEU A 243 -4.11 18.07 -0.61
CA LEU A 243 -5.16 18.08 0.43
C LEU A 243 -5.64 19.48 0.74
N ARG A 244 -4.71 20.42 0.98
CA ARG A 244 -5.08 21.83 1.26
C ARG A 244 -5.82 22.48 0.08
N ASP A 245 -5.39 22.22 -1.14
CA ASP A 245 -6.01 22.78 -2.34
C ASP A 245 -7.43 22.22 -2.56
N LEU A 246 -7.63 20.91 -2.35
CA LEU A 246 -8.95 20.27 -2.42
C LEU A 246 -9.90 20.82 -1.38
N LEU A 247 -9.46 20.99 -0.13
CA LEU A 247 -10.27 21.54 0.94
C LEU A 247 -10.57 23.02 0.74
N ALA A 248 -9.60 23.79 0.22
CA ALA A 248 -9.83 25.19 -0.12
C ALA A 248 -10.88 25.37 -1.22
N ALA A 249 -10.93 24.46 -2.20
CA ALA A 249 -11.97 24.45 -3.22
C ALA A 249 -13.38 24.22 -2.63
N GLU A 250 -13.48 23.47 -1.52
CA GLU A 250 -14.70 23.29 -0.73
C GLU A 250 -14.95 24.40 0.30
N GLY A 251 -14.15 25.47 0.27
CA GLY A 251 -14.26 26.60 1.19
C GLY A 251 -13.68 26.38 2.58
N LEU A 252 -12.90 25.32 2.79
CA LEU A 252 -12.30 24.96 4.08
C LEU A 252 -10.80 25.25 4.09
N LEU A 253 -10.35 26.20 4.91
CA LEU A 253 -8.93 26.53 5.08
C LEU A 253 -8.33 25.73 6.25
N LEU A 254 -7.39 24.83 5.95
CA LEU A 254 -6.74 23.98 6.94
C LEU A 254 -5.41 24.59 7.40
N LYS A 255 -5.45 25.37 8.50
CA LYS A 255 -4.28 26.10 9.05
C LYS A 255 -3.44 25.27 10.03
N ASN A 256 -4.02 24.28 10.67
CA ASN A 256 -3.42 23.46 11.73
C ASN A 256 -3.06 22.05 11.28
N HIS A 257 -2.92 21.84 9.97
CA HIS A 257 -2.54 20.57 9.36
C HIS A 257 -1.04 20.28 9.50
N VAL A 258 -0.72 19.03 9.82
CA VAL A 258 0.64 18.47 9.86
C VAL A 258 0.60 17.06 9.26
N ASP A 259 1.54 16.75 8.39
CA ASP A 259 1.68 15.40 7.83
C ASP A 259 2.82 14.64 8.50
N CYS A 260 2.57 13.42 8.96
CA CYS A 260 3.57 12.60 9.65
C CYS A 260 4.77 12.29 8.75
N GLY A 261 4.53 12.03 7.47
CA GLY A 261 5.61 11.81 6.50
C GLY A 261 6.47 13.05 6.25
N CYS A 262 5.90 14.25 6.40
CA CYS A 262 6.65 15.51 6.26
C CYS A 262 7.53 15.81 7.47
N ILE A 263 7.12 15.40 8.68
CA ILE A 263 7.86 15.74 9.91
C ILE A 263 8.80 14.64 10.39
N LEU A 264 8.68 13.41 9.88
CA LEU A 264 9.53 12.29 10.28
C LEU A 264 10.98 12.45 9.79
N TYR A 265 11.14 13.04 8.60
CA TYR A 265 12.44 13.21 7.96
C TYR A 265 12.72 14.67 7.65
N ASP A 266 14.01 15.02 7.59
CA ASP A 266 14.46 16.29 7.02
C ASP A 266 14.62 16.14 5.51
N ALA A 267 13.77 16.83 4.73
CA ALA A 267 13.78 16.75 3.28
C ALA A 267 15.01 17.39 2.64
N THR A 268 15.75 18.25 3.37
CA THR A 268 16.97 18.91 2.89
C THR A 268 18.21 18.06 3.11
N GLU A 269 18.31 17.43 4.28
CA GLU A 269 19.49 16.64 4.67
C GLU A 269 19.35 15.15 4.31
N GLN A 270 18.11 14.64 4.30
CA GLN A 270 17.83 13.25 4.00
C GLN A 270 17.18 13.10 2.62
N THR A 271 17.66 12.20 1.78
CA THR A 271 17.18 12.01 0.39
C THR A 271 15.82 11.30 0.33
N VAL A 272 14.78 11.88 0.94
CA VAL A 272 13.43 11.30 1.04
C VAL A 272 12.42 11.88 0.03
N LYS A 273 12.81 12.92 -0.73
CA LYS A 273 11.97 13.60 -1.74
C LYS A 273 10.66 14.16 -1.16
N SER A 274 9.52 13.54 -1.43
CA SER A 274 8.21 14.02 -0.95
C SER A 274 7.92 13.69 0.53
N GLY A 275 8.88 13.09 1.26
CA GLY A 275 8.72 12.76 2.67
C GLY A 275 8.59 11.27 2.95
N GLY A 276 8.16 10.91 4.15
CA GLY A 276 7.97 9.54 4.59
C GLY A 276 6.68 8.90 4.06
N SER A 277 6.66 7.58 4.04
CA SER A 277 5.51 6.76 3.65
C SER A 277 5.48 5.47 4.47
N GLY A 278 4.35 4.78 4.40
CA GLY A 278 4.14 3.46 5.00
C GLY A 278 3.43 3.49 6.36
N PRO A 279 2.81 2.37 6.76
CA PRO A 279 2.09 2.29 8.04
C PRO A 279 3.02 2.48 9.23
N GLY A 280 4.29 2.11 9.13
CA GLY A 280 5.29 2.39 10.15
C GLY A 280 5.60 3.88 10.31
N CYS A 281 5.50 4.69 9.24
CA CYS A 281 5.64 6.14 9.31
C CYS A 281 4.56 6.75 10.19
N SER A 282 3.30 6.55 9.84
CA SER A 282 2.16 7.11 10.58
C SER A 282 2.08 6.57 12.02
N ALA A 283 2.33 5.28 12.21
CA ALA A 283 2.26 4.64 13.53
C ALA A 283 3.37 5.12 14.47
N SER A 284 4.61 5.22 14.00
CA SER A 284 5.73 5.67 14.84
C SER A 284 5.57 7.14 15.26
N VAL A 285 5.13 8.00 14.34
CA VAL A 285 4.86 9.41 14.67
C VAL A 285 3.66 9.53 15.62
N LEU A 286 2.61 8.74 15.42
CA LEU A 286 1.48 8.70 16.37
C LEU A 286 1.97 8.32 17.77
N CYS A 287 2.67 7.18 17.89
CA CYS A 287 3.10 6.63 19.17
C CYS A 287 4.25 7.42 19.84
N GLY A 288 5.20 7.93 19.05
CA GLY A 288 6.36 8.64 19.58
C GLY A 288 6.16 10.14 19.78
N HIS A 289 5.32 10.77 18.94
CA HIS A 289 5.21 12.23 18.93
C HIS A 289 3.82 12.76 19.31
N ILE A 290 2.74 12.19 18.76
CA ILE A 290 1.39 12.72 18.94
C ILE A 290 0.83 12.33 20.32
N LEU A 291 0.79 11.04 20.63
CA LEU A 291 0.25 10.54 21.90
C LEU A 291 0.97 11.13 23.13
N PRO A 292 2.33 11.19 23.16
CA PRO A 292 3.02 11.84 24.29
C PRO A 292 2.68 13.32 24.49
N ARG A 293 2.32 14.05 23.44
CA ARG A 293 1.89 15.45 23.54
C ARG A 293 0.49 15.59 24.10
N LEU A 294 -0.41 14.67 23.75
CA LEU A 294 -1.76 14.59 24.30
C LEU A 294 -1.71 14.18 25.79
N GLU A 295 -0.89 13.19 26.15
CA GLU A 295 -0.70 12.76 27.54
C GLU A 295 -0.15 13.88 28.44
N ARG A 296 0.81 14.65 27.94
CA ARG A 296 1.39 15.78 28.66
C ARG A 296 0.49 17.03 28.67
N GLY A 297 -0.63 17.01 27.97
CA GLY A 297 -1.54 18.15 27.85
C GLY A 297 -0.99 19.32 27.03
N THR A 298 0.13 19.15 26.31
CA THR A 298 0.67 20.16 25.38
C THR A 298 -0.16 20.28 24.10
N GLN A 299 -0.97 19.27 23.83
CA GLN A 299 -2.09 19.26 22.91
C GLN A 299 -3.30 18.67 23.66
N LYS A 300 -4.48 19.22 23.42
CA LYS A 300 -5.71 18.76 24.07
C LYS A 300 -6.57 17.90 23.13
N ARG A 301 -6.61 18.26 21.86
CA ARG A 301 -7.41 17.55 20.85
C ARG A 301 -6.62 17.44 19.55
N ALA A 302 -6.51 16.24 19.03
CA ALA A 302 -5.91 15.96 17.75
C ALA A 302 -6.84 15.09 16.91
N LEU A 303 -6.84 15.31 15.62
CA LEU A 303 -7.43 14.41 14.63
C LEU A 303 -6.30 13.71 13.91
N PHE A 304 -6.35 12.37 13.82
CA PHE A 304 -5.38 11.56 13.10
C PHE A 304 -6.05 10.86 11.92
N ILE A 305 -5.56 11.13 10.72
CA ILE A 305 -6.12 10.65 9.44
C ILE A 305 -5.03 9.88 8.73
N ALA A 306 -5.13 8.56 8.66
CA ALA A 306 -4.22 7.75 7.87
C ALA A 306 -4.87 7.31 6.55
N THR A 307 -4.11 7.37 5.48
CA THR A 307 -4.56 7.05 4.12
C THR A 307 -3.71 5.93 3.52
N GLY A 308 -4.28 5.15 2.62
CA GLY A 308 -3.56 4.15 1.87
C GLY A 308 -3.85 4.27 0.38
N ALA A 309 -2.85 4.05 -0.46
CA ALA A 309 -3.03 3.87 -1.89
C ALA A 309 -3.01 2.38 -2.22
N LEU A 310 -3.94 1.93 -3.05
CA LEU A 310 -3.92 0.57 -3.57
C LEU A 310 -2.81 0.47 -4.61
N MET A 311 -1.76 -0.28 -4.27
CA MET A 311 -0.60 -0.50 -5.11
C MET A 311 -0.56 -1.97 -5.51
N SER A 312 -0.99 -2.28 -6.72
CA SER A 312 -0.91 -3.62 -7.29
C SER A 312 -0.13 -3.59 -8.58
N GLN A 313 0.97 -4.31 -8.64
CA GLN A 313 1.73 -4.46 -9.90
C GLN A 313 0.85 -5.01 -11.01
N THR A 314 0.00 -5.98 -10.71
CA THR A 314 -0.94 -6.56 -11.68
C THR A 314 -1.89 -5.51 -12.21
N THR A 315 -2.44 -4.66 -11.33
CA THR A 315 -3.35 -3.58 -11.73
C THR A 315 -2.62 -2.52 -12.53
N PHE A 316 -1.41 -2.15 -12.13
CA PHE A 316 -0.56 -1.18 -12.84
C PHE A 316 -0.23 -1.66 -14.26
N PHE A 317 0.25 -2.90 -14.40
CA PHE A 317 0.55 -3.48 -15.72
C PHE A 317 -0.69 -3.75 -16.57
N ALA A 318 -1.87 -3.86 -15.97
CA ALA A 318 -3.16 -3.96 -16.66
C ALA A 318 -3.80 -2.60 -16.96
N GLU A 319 -3.04 -1.49 -16.86
CA GLU A 319 -3.52 -0.11 -17.01
C GLU A 319 -4.61 0.30 -16.01
N GLY A 320 -4.64 -0.36 -14.87
CA GLY A 320 -5.54 0.00 -13.77
C GLY A 320 -5.18 1.34 -13.13
N GLU A 321 -6.16 1.94 -12.53
CA GLU A 321 -6.01 3.16 -11.75
C GLU A 321 -5.61 2.82 -10.31
N HIS A 322 -4.99 3.76 -9.60
CA HIS A 322 -4.63 3.62 -8.20
C HIS A 322 -5.59 4.45 -7.33
N PRO A 323 -6.75 3.90 -6.96
CA PRO A 323 -7.64 4.61 -6.06
C PRO A 323 -6.98 4.77 -4.69
N GLY A 324 -7.04 5.99 -4.15
CA GLY A 324 -6.74 6.23 -2.76
C GLY A 324 -7.89 5.75 -1.89
N HIS A 325 -7.60 5.06 -0.80
CA HIS A 325 -8.58 4.84 0.24
C HIS A 325 -8.11 5.45 1.55
N CYS A 326 -9.04 6.03 2.25
CA CYS A 326 -8.81 6.58 3.57
C CYS A 326 -9.76 5.94 4.55
N PRO A 327 -9.28 5.12 5.46
CA PRO A 327 -9.86 5.12 6.77
C PRO A 327 -9.21 6.26 7.56
N SER A 328 -9.89 7.37 7.71
CA SER A 328 -9.61 8.22 8.85
C SER A 328 -10.09 7.45 10.07
N CYS A 329 -9.16 6.86 10.79
CA CYS A 329 -9.47 5.99 11.89
C CYS A 329 -10.51 4.91 11.54
N GLY A 330 -10.16 3.98 10.65
CA GLY A 330 -10.93 2.77 10.47
C GLY A 330 -11.23 2.36 9.03
N ALA A 331 -11.14 1.08 8.75
CA ALA A 331 -11.28 0.43 7.47
C ALA A 331 -12.61 0.69 6.79
N ALA A 332 -12.56 0.96 5.50
CA ALA A 332 -13.59 0.47 4.60
C ALA A 332 -13.09 -0.85 3.99
N GLN A 333 -13.80 -1.93 4.20
CA GLN A 333 -13.66 -3.07 3.32
C GLN A 333 -13.96 -2.59 1.91
N PRO A 334 -13.18 -3.03 0.88
CA PRO A 334 -13.58 -2.80 -0.49
C PRO A 334 -14.97 -3.44 -0.65
N ALA A 335 -15.98 -2.64 -0.89
CA ALA A 335 -17.14 -3.16 -1.58
C ALA A 335 -16.58 -3.72 -2.88
N ALA A 336 -16.69 -5.01 -3.07
CA ALA A 336 -16.47 -5.65 -4.34
C ALA A 336 -17.54 -5.11 -5.30
N GLU A 337 -17.30 -3.94 -5.86
CA GLU A 337 -17.94 -3.55 -7.10
C GLU A 337 -17.27 -4.37 -8.18
N GLY A 338 -18.10 -5.13 -8.87
CA GLY A 338 -17.74 -6.09 -9.86
C GLY A 338 -16.71 -5.55 -10.83
N GLY A 339 -15.48 -5.97 -10.63
CA GLY A 339 -14.59 -6.09 -11.76
C GLY A 339 -15.39 -6.80 -12.82
N LYS A 340 -15.40 -6.26 -14.03
CA LYS A 340 -16.00 -6.93 -15.20
C LYS A 340 -15.67 -8.39 -15.04
N ARG A 341 -16.68 -9.22 -14.77
CA ARG A 341 -16.51 -10.67 -14.74
C ARG A 341 -15.73 -10.98 -16.00
N MET A 342 -14.45 -11.29 -15.81
CA MET A 342 -13.61 -11.73 -16.89
C MET A 342 -14.34 -12.94 -17.43
N ASN A 343 -14.94 -12.78 -18.59
CA ASN A 343 -15.81 -13.79 -19.14
C ASN A 343 -14.87 -14.89 -19.64
N TYR A 344 -14.50 -15.82 -18.76
CA TYR A 344 -13.59 -16.93 -19.05
C TYR A 344 -14.02 -17.67 -20.32
N PHE A 345 -15.31 -17.66 -20.62
CA PHE A 345 -15.86 -18.17 -21.86
C PHE A 345 -15.29 -17.42 -23.08
N TRP A 346 -15.29 -16.09 -23.08
CA TRP A 346 -14.76 -15.31 -24.19
C TRP A 346 -13.23 -15.39 -24.28
N ALA A 347 -12.55 -15.44 -23.14
CA ALA A 347 -11.10 -15.67 -23.11
C ALA A 347 -10.75 -17.05 -23.75
N PHE A 348 -11.53 -18.09 -23.43
CA PHE A 348 -11.38 -19.40 -24.03
C PHE A 348 -11.70 -19.41 -25.54
N VAL A 349 -12.80 -18.81 -25.96
CA VAL A 349 -13.23 -18.78 -27.37
C VAL A 349 -12.23 -18.01 -28.23
N VAL A 350 -11.81 -16.81 -27.81
CA VAL A 350 -10.88 -15.98 -28.59
C VAL A 350 -9.48 -16.61 -28.59
N GLY A 351 -8.97 -17.00 -27.42
CA GLY A 351 -7.66 -17.64 -27.32
C GLY A 351 -7.59 -18.96 -28.05
N GLY A 352 -8.62 -19.78 -27.89
CA GLY A 352 -8.77 -21.05 -28.64
C GLY A 352 -8.87 -20.82 -30.14
N GLY A 353 -9.62 -19.81 -30.59
CA GLY A 353 -9.70 -19.42 -32.01
C GLY A 353 -8.35 -19.03 -32.61
N ILE A 354 -7.55 -18.25 -31.87
CA ILE A 354 -6.18 -17.91 -32.28
C ILE A 354 -5.32 -19.17 -32.40
N CYS A 355 -5.41 -20.08 -31.45
CA CYS A 355 -4.67 -21.35 -31.49
C CYS A 355 -5.11 -22.25 -32.68
N VAL A 356 -6.43 -22.33 -32.97
CA VAL A 356 -6.96 -23.10 -34.10
C VAL A 356 -6.44 -22.53 -35.43
N ILE A 357 -6.39 -21.20 -35.59
CA ILE A 357 -5.81 -20.59 -36.79
C ILE A 357 -4.35 -21.00 -36.95
N GLY A 358 -3.57 -20.99 -35.85
CA GLY A 358 -2.18 -21.44 -35.86
C GLY A 358 -2.04 -22.91 -36.27
N GLN A 359 -2.88 -23.79 -35.75
CA GLN A 359 -2.87 -25.19 -36.08
C GLN A 359 -3.25 -25.41 -37.56
N LEU A 360 -4.26 -24.73 -38.04
CA LEU A 360 -4.63 -24.79 -39.46
C LEU A 360 -3.50 -24.34 -40.40
N LEU A 361 -2.76 -23.31 -40.01
CA LEU A 361 -1.59 -22.88 -40.78
C LEU A 361 -0.50 -23.93 -40.79
N ILE A 362 -0.29 -24.65 -39.69
CA ILE A 362 0.66 -25.77 -39.63
C ILE A 362 0.21 -26.91 -40.54
N ASP A 363 -1.06 -27.27 -40.50
CA ASP A 363 -1.59 -28.44 -41.18
C ASP A 363 -1.81 -28.22 -42.70
N LEU A 364 -2.18 -26.98 -43.09
CA LEU A 364 -2.55 -26.67 -44.49
C LEU A 364 -1.41 -26.00 -45.30
N THR A 365 -0.33 -25.56 -44.64
CA THR A 365 0.76 -24.87 -45.31
C THR A 365 2.09 -25.59 -45.08
N GLY A 366 3.07 -25.43 -45.97
CA GLY A 366 4.42 -25.93 -45.78
C GLY A 366 5.29 -25.03 -44.89
N LEU A 367 4.68 -24.13 -44.10
CA LEU A 367 5.39 -23.21 -43.21
C LEU A 367 5.85 -23.95 -41.96
N THR A 368 7.08 -23.68 -41.56
CA THR A 368 7.56 -24.20 -40.27
C THR A 368 6.88 -23.51 -39.09
N PRO A 369 6.69 -24.21 -37.96
CA PRO A 369 6.12 -23.61 -36.76
C PRO A 369 6.78 -22.29 -36.34
N ALA A 370 8.10 -22.19 -36.45
CA ALA A 370 8.85 -20.98 -36.15
C ALA A 370 8.43 -19.75 -37.04
N ARG A 371 8.17 -20.01 -38.33
CA ARG A 371 7.68 -18.94 -39.23
C ARG A 371 6.26 -18.49 -38.89
N ILE A 372 5.40 -19.42 -38.51
CA ILE A 372 4.03 -19.11 -38.10
C ILE A 372 4.03 -18.30 -36.81
N LEU A 373 4.85 -18.68 -35.81
CA LEU A 373 4.96 -17.96 -34.57
C LEU A 373 5.51 -16.53 -34.76
N THR A 374 6.54 -16.36 -35.61
CA THR A 374 7.05 -15.04 -35.99
C THR A 374 5.99 -14.23 -36.72
N GLY A 375 5.24 -14.85 -37.62
CA GLY A 375 4.12 -14.22 -38.31
C GLY A 375 3.03 -13.71 -37.35
N TYR A 376 2.75 -14.43 -36.28
CA TYR A 376 1.83 -14.00 -35.23
C TYR A 376 2.31 -12.74 -34.50
N VAL A 377 3.58 -12.70 -34.12
CA VAL A 377 4.15 -11.51 -33.49
C VAL A 377 4.02 -10.30 -34.41
N VAL A 378 4.42 -10.44 -35.68
CA VAL A 378 4.33 -9.37 -36.69
C VAL A 378 2.89 -8.93 -36.90
N ALA A 379 1.93 -9.87 -37.03
CA ALA A 379 0.53 -9.56 -37.14
C ALA A 379 -0.01 -8.81 -35.92
N GLY A 380 0.42 -9.20 -34.69
CA GLY A 380 0.08 -8.49 -33.47
C GLY A 380 0.59 -7.06 -33.43
N VAL A 381 1.81 -6.81 -33.92
CA VAL A 381 2.36 -5.44 -34.07
C VAL A 381 1.54 -4.62 -35.04
N ILE A 382 1.22 -5.18 -36.24
CA ILE A 382 0.43 -4.47 -37.25
C ILE A 382 -0.97 -4.14 -36.75
N LEU A 383 -1.67 -5.12 -36.18
CA LEU A 383 -3.02 -4.93 -35.62
C LEU A 383 -3.05 -3.92 -34.47
N SER A 384 -1.97 -3.88 -33.68
CA SER A 384 -1.80 -2.88 -32.63
C SER A 384 -1.58 -1.48 -33.20
N ALA A 385 -0.73 -1.35 -34.22
CA ALA A 385 -0.46 -0.08 -34.89
C ALA A 385 -1.71 0.53 -35.53
N VAL A 386 -2.60 -0.32 -36.10
CA VAL A 386 -3.90 0.09 -36.66
C VAL A 386 -4.95 0.39 -35.57
N GLY A 387 -4.67 0.03 -34.30
CA GLY A 387 -5.57 0.26 -33.18
C GLY A 387 -6.67 -0.81 -32.99
N TRP A 388 -6.63 -1.91 -33.72
CA TRP A 388 -7.66 -2.95 -33.65
C TRP A 388 -7.43 -3.98 -32.55
N TYR A 389 -6.17 -4.16 -32.14
CA TYR A 389 -5.86 -5.17 -31.13
C TYR A 389 -6.20 -4.73 -29.70
N GLY A 390 -6.16 -3.44 -29.39
CA GLY A 390 -6.53 -2.92 -28.09
C GLY A 390 -7.95 -3.32 -27.65
N PRO A 391 -9.00 -3.00 -28.43
CA PRO A 391 -10.38 -3.43 -28.12
C PRO A 391 -10.53 -4.94 -27.98
N LEU A 392 -9.81 -5.73 -28.78
CA LEU A 392 -9.83 -7.20 -28.71
C LEU A 392 -9.20 -7.70 -27.39
N ALA A 393 -8.10 -7.09 -26.96
CA ALA A 393 -7.44 -7.41 -25.69
C ALA A 393 -8.32 -7.04 -24.49
N GLU A 394 -9.02 -5.92 -24.54
CA GLU A 394 -10.00 -5.52 -23.51
C GLU A 394 -11.21 -6.47 -23.45
N PHE A 395 -11.68 -6.94 -24.57
CA PHE A 395 -12.83 -7.84 -24.65
C PHE A 395 -12.52 -9.26 -24.17
N ALA A 396 -11.41 -9.84 -24.64
CA ALA A 396 -11.05 -11.23 -24.42
C ALA A 396 -10.03 -11.45 -23.29
N GLY A 397 -9.45 -10.37 -22.73
CA GLY A 397 -8.48 -10.44 -21.64
C GLY A 397 -7.29 -11.36 -21.97
N CYS A 398 -7.00 -12.32 -21.09
CA CYS A 398 -5.89 -13.26 -21.28
C CYS A 398 -6.02 -14.12 -22.57
N GLY A 399 -7.21 -14.33 -23.09
CA GLY A 399 -7.42 -15.04 -24.36
C GLY A 399 -6.80 -14.37 -25.58
N ALA A 400 -6.68 -13.04 -25.55
CA ALA A 400 -5.99 -12.27 -26.61
C ALA A 400 -4.56 -11.91 -26.22
N THR A 401 -4.25 -11.67 -24.94
CA THR A 401 -2.94 -11.17 -24.52
C THR A 401 -1.88 -12.25 -24.34
N VAL A 402 -2.25 -13.50 -24.04
CA VAL A 402 -1.33 -14.62 -23.85
C VAL A 402 -0.80 -15.23 -25.18
N PRO A 403 -1.62 -15.41 -26.23
CA PRO A 403 -1.08 -15.88 -27.52
C PRO A 403 -0.03 -14.93 -28.09
N LEU A 404 0.84 -15.42 -28.98
CA LEU A 404 1.95 -14.64 -29.56
C LEU A 404 1.52 -13.38 -30.33
N LEU A 405 0.27 -13.30 -30.79
CA LEU A 405 -0.32 -12.05 -31.26
C LEU A 405 -0.34 -10.99 -30.16
N GLY A 406 -0.68 -11.34 -28.92
CA GLY A 406 -0.66 -10.46 -27.77
C GLY A 406 0.74 -9.98 -27.43
N PHE A 407 1.75 -10.84 -27.61
CA PHE A 407 3.15 -10.44 -27.46
C PHE A 407 3.57 -9.36 -28.46
N GLY A 408 3.14 -9.47 -29.72
CA GLY A 408 3.33 -8.44 -30.74
C GLY A 408 2.67 -7.12 -30.37
N HIS A 409 1.44 -7.18 -29.84
CA HIS A 409 0.72 -6.01 -29.32
C HIS A 409 1.49 -5.34 -28.16
N LEU A 410 2.00 -6.13 -27.21
CA LEU A 410 2.80 -5.65 -26.07
C LEU A 410 4.05 -4.89 -26.54
N LEU A 411 4.78 -5.44 -27.54
CA LEU A 411 5.95 -4.81 -28.11
C LEU A 411 5.62 -3.47 -28.78
N ALA A 412 4.58 -3.44 -29.61
CA ALA A 412 4.13 -2.22 -30.31
C ALA A 412 3.71 -1.12 -29.33
N LYS A 413 2.98 -1.49 -28.28
CA LYS A 413 2.56 -0.57 -27.25
C LYS A 413 3.75 -0.02 -26.46
N GLY A 414 4.69 -0.89 -26.04
CA GLY A 414 5.89 -0.47 -25.32
C GLY A 414 6.76 0.50 -26.12
N VAL A 415 6.93 0.27 -27.43
CA VAL A 415 7.62 1.20 -28.31
C VAL A 415 6.92 2.54 -28.40
N ARG A 416 5.59 2.53 -28.57
CA ARG A 416 4.79 3.76 -28.65
C ARG A 416 4.93 4.59 -27.38
N THR A 417 4.76 3.98 -26.21
CA THR A 417 4.90 4.66 -24.91
C THR A 417 6.31 5.23 -24.73
N ALA A 418 7.34 4.45 -25.06
CA ALA A 418 8.73 4.90 -24.91
C ALA A 418 9.08 6.04 -25.89
N ILE A 419 8.48 6.07 -27.09
CA ILE A 419 8.65 7.21 -28.02
C ILE A 419 8.00 8.48 -27.44
N GLU A 420 6.84 8.35 -26.82
CA GLU A 420 6.14 9.48 -26.20
C GLU A 420 6.92 10.04 -24.99
N GLU A 421 7.67 9.18 -24.26
CA GLU A 421 8.43 9.56 -23.06
C GLU A 421 9.89 9.95 -23.33
N GLU A 422 10.58 9.20 -24.20
CA GLU A 422 12.04 9.29 -24.42
C GLU A 422 12.43 9.74 -25.85
N GLY A 423 11.44 9.97 -26.72
CA GLY A 423 11.67 10.34 -28.10
C GLY A 423 12.27 9.19 -28.94
N ALA A 424 13.21 9.51 -29.82
CA ALA A 424 13.76 8.54 -30.79
C ALA A 424 14.47 7.33 -30.13
N ILE A 425 14.99 7.47 -28.92
CA ILE A 425 15.63 6.38 -28.17
C ILE A 425 14.61 5.32 -27.78
N GLY A 426 13.36 5.71 -27.53
CA GLY A 426 12.26 4.81 -27.22
C GLY A 426 11.98 3.75 -28.28
N ILE A 427 12.39 3.97 -29.55
CA ILE A 427 12.27 2.97 -30.61
C ILE A 427 13.12 1.72 -30.30
N LEU A 428 14.27 1.90 -29.69
CA LEU A 428 15.19 0.81 -29.37
C LEU A 428 14.89 0.18 -28.00
N THR A 429 14.48 0.98 -27.02
CA THR A 429 14.33 0.54 -25.63
C THR A 429 12.91 0.01 -25.32
N GLY A 430 11.86 0.62 -25.87
CA GLY A 430 10.48 0.39 -25.46
C GLY A 430 9.98 -1.04 -25.66
N GLY A 431 10.32 -1.68 -26.79
CA GLY A 431 9.93 -3.07 -27.05
C GLY A 431 10.58 -4.07 -26.10
N LEU A 432 11.88 -3.92 -25.85
CA LEU A 432 12.63 -4.79 -24.94
C LEU A 432 12.17 -4.60 -23.48
N THR A 433 11.97 -3.37 -23.06
CA THR A 433 11.48 -3.05 -21.71
C THR A 433 10.10 -3.64 -21.46
N ALA A 434 9.16 -3.51 -22.40
CA ALA A 434 7.83 -4.06 -22.28
C ALA A 434 7.81 -5.60 -22.22
N ALA A 435 8.73 -6.27 -22.92
CA ALA A 435 8.82 -7.73 -22.98
C ALA A 435 9.67 -8.35 -21.85
N ALA A 436 10.47 -7.56 -21.13
CA ALA A 436 11.52 -8.03 -20.21
C ALA A 436 10.97 -9.00 -19.14
N ALA A 437 9.84 -8.68 -18.51
CA ALA A 437 9.24 -9.52 -17.46
C ALA A 437 8.81 -10.90 -18.00
N GLY A 438 8.15 -10.94 -19.17
CA GLY A 438 7.72 -12.18 -19.79
C GLY A 438 8.88 -13.08 -20.22
N ILE A 439 9.92 -12.50 -20.80
CA ILE A 439 11.13 -13.21 -21.23
C ILE A 439 11.85 -13.78 -20.00
N THR A 440 12.05 -12.99 -18.95
CA THR A 440 12.72 -13.42 -17.72
C THR A 440 11.98 -14.55 -17.05
N THR A 441 10.65 -14.45 -16.92
CA THR A 441 9.83 -15.52 -16.34
C THR A 441 9.93 -16.81 -17.14
N SER A 442 9.87 -16.72 -18.46
CA SER A 442 10.01 -17.90 -19.35
C SER A 442 11.36 -18.58 -19.20
N LEU A 443 12.45 -17.81 -19.09
CA LEU A 443 13.80 -18.33 -18.87
C LEU A 443 13.91 -19.05 -17.52
N ILE A 444 13.43 -18.44 -16.45
CA ILE A 444 13.46 -19.04 -15.11
C ILE A 444 12.63 -20.34 -15.08
N CYS A 445 11.42 -20.33 -15.61
CA CYS A 445 10.58 -21.53 -15.68
C CYS A 445 11.24 -22.60 -16.54
N GLY A 446 11.86 -22.23 -17.66
CA GLY A 446 12.59 -23.16 -18.51
C GLY A 446 13.75 -23.85 -17.79
N VAL A 447 14.54 -23.08 -17.03
CA VAL A 447 15.64 -23.63 -16.21
C VAL A 447 15.10 -24.57 -15.13
N VAL A 448 14.06 -24.18 -14.41
CA VAL A 448 13.45 -25.04 -13.38
C VAL A 448 12.90 -26.33 -13.99
N CYS A 449 12.19 -26.23 -15.11
CA CYS A 449 11.68 -27.40 -15.83
C CYS A 449 12.80 -28.32 -16.33
N SER A 450 13.93 -27.75 -16.77
CA SER A 450 15.08 -28.54 -17.21
C SER A 450 15.76 -29.35 -16.10
N TRP A 451 15.66 -28.86 -14.85
CA TRP A 451 16.18 -29.59 -13.68
C TRP A 451 15.25 -30.75 -13.24
N VAL A 452 13.96 -30.61 -13.47
CA VAL A 452 12.96 -31.60 -13.06
C VAL A 452 12.65 -32.60 -14.19
N GLY A 453 12.72 -32.14 -15.44
CA GLY A 453 12.40 -32.92 -16.62
C GLY A 453 13.58 -33.81 -17.07
N LYS A 454 13.35 -35.11 -17.22
CA LYS A 454 14.30 -35.97 -17.93
C LYS A 454 14.04 -35.87 -19.42
N SER A 455 15.07 -35.54 -20.20
CA SER A 455 14.97 -35.62 -21.66
C SER A 455 14.76 -37.10 -22.09
N HIS A 456 13.68 -37.36 -22.83
CA HIS A 456 13.52 -38.59 -23.55
C HIS A 456 13.90 -38.34 -25.02
N ASP A 457 14.82 -39.15 -25.54
CA ASP A 457 15.09 -39.18 -26.96
C ASP A 457 13.83 -39.64 -27.68
N GLN A 458 13.29 -38.82 -28.54
CA GLN A 458 12.28 -39.24 -29.49
C GLN A 458 13.01 -39.83 -30.69
N ASN A 459 13.04 -41.18 -30.77
CA ASN A 459 13.38 -41.91 -31.99
C ASN A 459 12.22 -41.82 -32.99
#